data_81f1b32b034712fdfe49cf7e28b025d3
#
_entry.id   81f1b32b034712fdfe49cf7e28b025d3
#
_cell.length_a   1.000
_cell.length_b   1.000
_cell.length_c   1.000
_cell.angle_alpha   90.00
_cell.angle_beta   90.00
_cell.angle_gamma   90.00
#
_symmetry.space_group_name_H-M   'P 1'
#
loop_
_entity.id
_entity.type
_entity.pdbx_description
1 polymer ?
#
loop_
_entity_poly.entity_id
_entity_poly.type
_entity_poly.pdbx_seq_one_letter_code
_entity_poly.pdbx_strand_id
1 'polypeptide(L)'
;MKYLNEVLKYFDISNKYRSYQIELFKKYVGKEILEVGSGRGKIIEILSKNENKKFTLLELDENFYEFLKTKFISKNIKILKEQSANLDGNKFDTIFYLDVIEHIEQDTDELNTAYNLLKDNGYLIIIVPAFQILFSQFDLNVGHYRRYRKKFFKDYSKKKNLEIKKLVYFDILGFFIILFSKIFNLTSSKKTTLGIKIWNFLIPLSKLIDKITFYSLGKSIVCIYKKSNK
;
A
#
# COMPACT_ATOMS: atom_id res chain seq x y z
N MET A 1 18.70 2.29 3.85
CA MET A 1 18.48 0.86 3.55
C MET A 1 18.45 -0.05 4.78
N LYS A 2 19.45 -0.13 5.66
CA LYS A 2 19.41 -1.03 6.85
C LYS A 2 18.21 -0.77 7.77
N TYR A 3 17.85 0.49 8.02
CA TYR A 3 16.69 0.88 8.83
C TYR A 3 15.35 0.46 8.20
N LEU A 4 15.19 0.64 6.90
CA LEU A 4 14.00 0.22 6.16
C LEU A 4 13.79 -1.30 6.24
N ASN A 5 14.87 -2.08 6.09
CA ASN A 5 14.84 -3.53 6.22
C ASN A 5 14.39 -4.01 7.62
N GLU A 6 14.81 -3.32 8.68
CA GLU A 6 14.35 -3.62 10.04
C GLU A 6 12.87 -3.27 10.22
N VAL A 7 12.45 -2.11 9.72
CA VAL A 7 11.05 -1.66 9.82
C VAL A 7 10.12 -2.61 9.06
N LEU A 8 10.49 -3.05 7.86
CA LEU A 8 9.67 -3.99 7.09
C LEU A 8 9.54 -5.36 7.76
N LYS A 9 10.58 -5.85 8.47
CA LYS A 9 10.47 -7.07 9.29
C LYS A 9 9.40 -6.93 10.39
N TYR A 10 9.25 -5.75 10.98
CA TYR A 10 8.19 -5.50 11.97
C TYR A 10 6.81 -5.43 11.34
N PHE A 11 6.68 -4.91 10.12
CA PHE A 11 5.41 -4.95 9.37
C PHE A 11 5.02 -6.37 8.93
N ASP A 12 5.98 -7.28 8.75
CA ASP A 12 5.69 -8.70 8.51
C ASP A 12 4.93 -9.37 9.66
N ILE A 13 5.16 -8.92 10.90
CA ILE A 13 4.47 -9.43 12.09
C ILE A 13 3.03 -8.89 12.17
N SER A 14 2.69 -7.85 11.40
CA SER A 14 1.40 -7.17 11.45
C SER A 14 0.32 -7.88 10.60
N ASN A 15 0.15 -9.19 10.79
CA ASN A 15 -0.80 -10.00 10.01
C ASN A 15 -2.24 -9.46 10.08
N LYS A 16 -2.69 -8.95 11.24
CA LYS A 16 -4.05 -8.41 11.40
C LYS A 16 -4.23 -7.15 10.55
N TYR A 17 -3.20 -6.28 10.50
CA TYR A 17 -3.26 -5.09 9.65
C TYR A 17 -3.28 -5.44 8.17
N ARG A 18 -2.43 -6.37 7.71
CA ARG A 18 -2.43 -6.83 6.31
C ARG A 18 -3.76 -7.50 5.92
N SER A 19 -4.32 -8.31 6.80
CA SER A 19 -5.66 -8.87 6.59
C SER A 19 -6.73 -7.78 6.49
N TYR A 20 -6.65 -6.74 7.32
CA TYR A 20 -7.56 -5.61 7.26
C TYR A 20 -7.42 -4.82 5.94
N GLN A 21 -6.20 -4.54 5.49
CA GLN A 21 -5.98 -3.92 4.17
C GLN A 21 -6.64 -4.75 3.06
N ILE A 22 -6.41 -6.06 3.02
CA ILE A 22 -6.98 -6.95 2.00
C ILE A 22 -8.51 -6.92 2.03
N GLU A 23 -9.15 -6.93 3.19
CA GLU A 23 -10.61 -6.84 3.30
C GLU A 23 -11.17 -5.56 2.66
N LEU A 24 -10.42 -4.45 2.70
CA LEU A 24 -10.86 -3.20 2.12
C LEU A 24 -10.91 -3.24 0.59
N PHE A 25 -10.08 -4.09 -0.05
CA PHE A 25 -9.95 -4.09 -1.52
C PHE A 25 -10.17 -5.45 -2.21
N LYS A 26 -10.23 -6.59 -1.50
CA LYS A 26 -10.24 -7.95 -2.09
C LYS A 26 -11.26 -8.16 -3.20
N LYS A 27 -12.42 -7.52 -3.14
CA LYS A 27 -13.48 -7.65 -4.16
C LYS A 27 -13.15 -7.00 -5.51
N TYR A 28 -12.08 -6.19 -5.56
CA TYR A 28 -11.64 -5.48 -6.75
C TYR A 28 -10.40 -6.12 -7.41
N VAL A 29 -9.99 -7.29 -6.91
CA VAL A 29 -8.78 -7.98 -7.37
C VAL A 29 -9.13 -8.92 -8.53
N GLY A 30 -8.66 -8.60 -9.73
CA GLY A 30 -8.84 -9.37 -10.96
C GLY A 30 -7.89 -10.57 -11.07
N LYS A 31 -7.58 -10.96 -12.31
CA LYS A 31 -6.77 -12.15 -12.61
C LYS A 31 -5.30 -11.83 -12.92
N GLU A 32 -5.04 -10.83 -13.76
CA GLU A 32 -3.70 -10.34 -14.11
C GLU A 32 -3.36 -9.16 -13.20
N ILE A 33 -2.43 -9.35 -12.28
CA ILE A 33 -2.17 -8.42 -11.18
C ILE A 33 -0.73 -7.93 -11.23
N LEU A 34 -0.55 -6.61 -11.11
CA LEU A 34 0.74 -5.97 -10.90
C LEU A 34 0.81 -5.44 -9.47
N GLU A 35 1.87 -5.76 -8.74
CA GLU A 35 2.23 -5.07 -7.49
C GLU A 35 3.54 -4.32 -7.69
N VAL A 36 3.49 -3.00 -7.52
CA VAL A 36 4.68 -2.14 -7.58
C VAL A 36 5.21 -1.94 -6.16
N GLY A 37 6.52 -2.14 -5.97
CA GLY A 37 7.16 -2.06 -4.66
C GLY A 37 6.71 -3.20 -3.73
N SER A 38 6.91 -4.44 -4.16
CA SER A 38 6.36 -5.62 -3.47
C SER A 38 7.02 -5.90 -2.11
N GLY A 39 8.18 -5.31 -1.82
CA GLY A 39 8.91 -5.48 -0.58
C GLY A 39 9.14 -6.97 -0.26
N ARG A 40 8.52 -7.46 0.82
CA ARG A 40 8.60 -8.88 1.22
C ARG A 40 7.42 -9.74 0.70
N GLY A 41 6.58 -9.20 -0.19
CA GLY A 41 5.50 -9.91 -0.87
C GLY A 41 4.40 -10.44 0.07
N LYS A 42 4.13 -9.77 1.19
CA LYS A 42 3.19 -10.28 2.19
C LYS A 42 1.74 -10.31 1.71
N ILE A 43 1.34 -9.34 0.92
CA ILE A 43 -0.01 -9.28 0.32
C ILE A 43 -0.17 -10.40 -0.71
N ILE A 44 0.83 -10.58 -1.56
CA ILE A 44 0.80 -11.64 -2.58
C ILE A 44 0.81 -13.03 -1.96
N GLU A 45 1.55 -13.26 -0.89
CA GLU A 45 1.50 -14.52 -0.13
C GLU A 45 0.08 -14.92 0.30
N ILE A 46 -0.75 -13.93 0.65
CA ILE A 46 -2.14 -14.17 1.03
C ILE A 46 -3.03 -14.35 -0.20
N LEU A 47 -2.84 -13.53 -1.24
CA LEU A 47 -3.68 -13.54 -2.43
C LEU A 47 -3.36 -14.70 -3.40
N SER A 48 -2.11 -15.16 -3.44
CA SER A 48 -1.65 -16.23 -4.36
C SER A 48 -2.13 -17.63 -3.97
N LYS A 49 -2.79 -17.78 -2.83
CA LYS A 49 -3.49 -19.03 -2.47
C LYS A 49 -4.60 -19.38 -3.48
N ASN A 50 -5.02 -18.43 -4.30
CA ASN A 50 -5.94 -18.65 -5.42
C ASN A 50 -5.14 -18.87 -6.71
N GLU A 51 -5.07 -20.10 -7.18
CA GLU A 51 -4.26 -20.53 -8.34
C GLU A 51 -4.68 -19.91 -9.68
N ASN A 52 -5.90 -19.36 -9.77
CA ASN A 52 -6.42 -18.73 -10.99
C ASN A 52 -5.93 -17.29 -11.23
N LYS A 53 -4.99 -16.81 -10.42
CA LYS A 53 -4.43 -15.46 -10.53
C LYS A 53 -2.97 -15.49 -10.96
N LYS A 54 -2.58 -14.51 -11.78
CA LYS A 54 -1.19 -14.29 -12.19
C LYS A 54 -0.70 -12.97 -11.59
N PHE A 55 0.50 -12.99 -11.07
CA PHE A 55 1.11 -11.86 -10.40
C PHE A 55 2.40 -11.45 -11.10
N THR A 56 2.56 -10.16 -11.32
CA THR A 56 3.84 -9.53 -11.66
C THR A 56 4.24 -8.65 -10.49
N LEU A 57 5.40 -8.90 -9.91
CA LEU A 57 5.94 -8.17 -8.76
C LEU A 57 7.12 -7.32 -9.21
N LEU A 58 7.06 -6.02 -8.96
CA LEU A 58 8.19 -5.12 -9.18
C LEU A 58 8.84 -4.78 -7.84
N GLU A 59 10.15 -4.96 -7.76
CA GLU A 59 10.95 -4.62 -6.58
C GLU A 59 12.34 -4.15 -7.00
N LEU A 60 12.72 -2.95 -6.58
CA LEU A 60 14.00 -2.33 -6.96
C LEU A 60 15.14 -2.63 -5.98
N ASP A 61 14.82 -2.87 -4.70
CA ASP A 61 15.84 -3.25 -3.71
C ASP A 61 16.33 -4.67 -3.99
N GLU A 62 17.66 -4.83 -4.18
CA GLU A 62 18.28 -6.11 -4.50
C GLU A 62 17.96 -7.20 -3.47
N ASN A 63 18.01 -6.85 -2.18
CA ASN A 63 17.80 -7.84 -1.11
C ASN A 63 16.37 -8.36 -1.11
N PHE A 64 15.38 -7.47 -1.35
CA PHE A 64 13.97 -7.86 -1.45
C PHE A 64 13.69 -8.61 -2.74
N TYR A 65 14.27 -8.19 -3.85
CA TYR A 65 14.15 -8.88 -5.12
C TYR A 65 14.63 -10.34 -5.01
N GLU A 66 15.85 -10.57 -4.49
CA GLU A 66 16.38 -11.92 -4.29
C GLU A 66 15.56 -12.70 -3.24
N PHE A 67 15.11 -12.05 -2.16
CA PHE A 67 14.21 -12.68 -1.19
C PHE A 67 12.89 -13.13 -1.84
N LEU A 68 12.27 -12.31 -2.69
CA LEU A 68 11.03 -12.68 -3.40
C LEU A 68 11.24 -13.88 -4.33
N LYS A 69 12.35 -13.94 -5.04
CA LYS A 69 12.72 -15.07 -5.93
C LYS A 69 12.82 -16.38 -5.15
N THR A 70 13.41 -16.36 -3.95
CA THR A 70 13.49 -17.55 -3.09
C THR A 70 12.16 -17.93 -2.48
N LYS A 71 11.31 -16.92 -2.18
CA LYS A 71 10.01 -17.11 -1.54
C LYS A 71 8.94 -17.64 -2.49
N PHE A 72 8.91 -17.16 -3.73
CA PHE A 72 7.88 -17.45 -4.71
C PHE A 72 8.43 -18.25 -5.90
N ILE A 73 8.34 -19.57 -5.84
CA ILE A 73 8.80 -20.49 -6.90
C ILE A 73 7.62 -20.92 -7.81
N SER A 74 6.52 -20.18 -7.79
CA SER A 74 5.32 -20.52 -8.57
C SER A 74 5.40 -19.97 -9.99
N LYS A 75 4.95 -20.76 -10.99
CA LYS A 75 4.84 -20.35 -12.39
C LYS A 75 3.88 -19.15 -12.61
N ASN A 76 2.98 -18.91 -11.66
CA ASN A 76 2.01 -17.84 -11.73
C ASN A 76 2.49 -16.50 -11.15
N ILE A 77 3.75 -16.44 -10.65
CA ILE A 77 4.34 -15.24 -10.06
C ILE A 77 5.63 -14.90 -10.81
N LYS A 78 5.61 -13.78 -11.52
CA LYS A 78 6.78 -13.19 -12.19
C LYS A 78 7.34 -12.08 -11.30
N ILE A 79 8.64 -12.09 -11.07
CA ILE A 79 9.34 -11.10 -10.25
C ILE A 79 10.34 -10.38 -11.15
N LEU A 80 10.29 -9.04 -11.15
CA LEU A 80 11.12 -8.20 -11.98
C LEU A 80 11.79 -7.12 -11.14
N LYS A 81 13.06 -6.86 -11.42
CA LYS A 81 13.81 -5.74 -10.84
C LYS A 81 13.76 -4.55 -11.79
N GLU A 82 12.56 -4.01 -12.01
CA GLU A 82 12.29 -2.96 -12.98
C GLU A 82 11.34 -1.91 -12.42
N GLN A 83 11.38 -0.72 -13.02
CA GLN A 83 10.37 0.31 -12.80
C GLN A 83 9.11 0.02 -13.61
N SER A 84 7.97 0.51 -13.15
CA SER A 84 6.68 0.34 -13.82
C SER A 84 6.70 0.89 -15.26
N ALA A 85 7.43 1.97 -15.50
CA ALA A 85 7.58 2.60 -16.82
C ALA A 85 8.23 1.69 -17.87
N ASN A 86 8.96 0.66 -17.46
CA ASN A 86 9.62 -0.29 -18.39
C ASN A 86 8.69 -1.45 -18.81
N LEU A 87 7.46 -1.50 -18.31
CA LEU A 87 6.49 -2.55 -18.65
C LEU A 87 5.69 -2.23 -19.92
N ASP A 88 6.38 -2.18 -21.07
CA ASP A 88 5.72 -1.91 -22.33
C ASP A 88 4.72 -3.01 -22.74
N GLY A 89 3.56 -2.59 -23.27
CA GLY A 89 2.54 -3.49 -23.83
C GLY A 89 1.76 -4.34 -22.81
N ASN A 90 2.22 -4.45 -21.59
CA ASN A 90 1.53 -5.23 -20.57
C ASN A 90 0.28 -4.49 -20.07
N LYS A 91 -0.81 -5.24 -19.86
CA LYS A 91 -2.07 -4.70 -19.32
C LYS A 91 -2.55 -5.58 -18.17
N PHE A 92 -2.95 -4.93 -17.09
CA PHE A 92 -3.34 -5.59 -15.85
C PHE A 92 -4.80 -5.32 -15.49
N ASP A 93 -5.47 -6.33 -14.93
CA ASP A 93 -6.81 -6.17 -14.36
C ASP A 93 -6.76 -5.39 -13.05
N THR A 94 -5.66 -5.53 -12.31
CA THR A 94 -5.46 -4.83 -11.04
C THR A 94 -4.01 -4.41 -10.88
N ILE A 95 -3.80 -3.18 -10.45
CA ILE A 95 -2.47 -2.65 -10.10
C ILE A 95 -2.50 -2.20 -8.64
N PHE A 96 -1.49 -2.63 -7.87
CA PHE A 96 -1.31 -2.27 -6.47
C PHE A 96 -0.14 -1.31 -6.28
N TYR A 97 -0.40 -0.27 -5.45
CA TYR A 97 0.60 0.57 -4.79
C TYR A 97 0.26 0.60 -3.30
N LEU A 98 0.90 -0.25 -2.53
CA LEU A 98 0.57 -0.46 -1.11
C LEU A 98 1.73 0.03 -0.23
N ASP A 99 1.61 1.25 0.29
CA ASP A 99 2.66 1.97 1.01
C ASP A 99 3.92 2.18 0.11
N VAL A 100 3.73 2.74 -1.11
CA VAL A 100 4.77 2.92 -2.15
C VAL A 100 4.81 4.33 -2.72
N ILE A 101 3.68 4.92 -3.08
CA ILE A 101 3.61 6.21 -3.81
C ILE A 101 4.21 7.36 -2.99
N GLU A 102 4.16 7.29 -1.67
CA GLU A 102 4.80 8.24 -0.76
C GLU A 102 6.32 8.28 -0.86
N HIS A 103 6.94 7.24 -1.41
CA HIS A 103 8.38 7.14 -1.68
C HIS A 103 8.77 7.67 -3.07
N ILE A 104 7.81 8.05 -3.90
CA ILE A 104 8.04 8.52 -5.26
C ILE A 104 7.84 10.03 -5.30
N GLU A 105 8.88 10.74 -5.68
CA GLU A 105 8.84 12.22 -5.72
C GLU A 105 7.84 12.70 -6.78
N GLN A 106 7.86 12.13 -7.98
CA GLN A 106 6.94 12.40 -9.10
C GLN A 106 5.73 11.45 -9.07
N ASP A 107 5.01 11.44 -7.96
CA ASP A 107 3.89 10.54 -7.70
C ASP A 107 2.78 10.57 -8.77
N THR A 108 2.51 11.75 -9.33
CA THR A 108 1.50 11.93 -10.38
C THR A 108 1.92 11.27 -11.69
N ASP A 109 3.20 11.29 -12.05
CA ASP A 109 3.72 10.65 -13.26
C ASP A 109 3.71 9.13 -13.12
N GLU A 110 4.04 8.62 -11.93
CA GLU A 110 3.91 7.20 -11.62
C GLU A 110 2.45 6.74 -11.71
N LEU A 111 1.49 7.51 -11.21
CA LEU A 111 0.06 7.23 -11.36
C LEU A 111 -0.39 7.27 -12.84
N ASN A 112 0.21 8.15 -13.68
CA ASN A 112 -0.04 8.16 -15.11
C ASN A 112 0.47 6.88 -15.79
N THR A 113 1.64 6.40 -15.40
CA THR A 113 2.19 5.11 -15.85
C THR A 113 1.24 3.97 -15.45
N ALA A 114 0.81 3.91 -14.20
CA ALA A 114 -0.15 2.93 -13.73
C ALA A 114 -1.47 2.97 -14.53
N TYR A 115 -2.00 4.16 -14.81
CA TYR A 115 -3.19 4.33 -15.64
C TYR A 115 -3.01 3.73 -17.04
N ASN A 116 -1.84 3.91 -17.66
CA ASN A 116 -1.55 3.37 -19.00
C ASN A 116 -1.40 1.85 -18.99
N LEU A 117 -0.87 1.26 -17.93
CA LEU A 117 -0.73 -0.19 -17.74
C LEU A 117 -2.05 -0.89 -17.37
N LEU A 118 -3.06 -0.12 -16.96
CA LEU A 118 -4.34 -0.67 -16.54
C LEU A 118 -5.23 -0.99 -17.74
N LYS A 119 -5.83 -2.18 -17.75
CA LYS A 119 -6.89 -2.54 -18.72
C LYS A 119 -8.12 -1.64 -18.53
N ASP A 120 -8.91 -1.52 -19.55
CA ASP A 120 -10.26 -0.94 -19.43
C ASP A 120 -11.07 -1.79 -18.43
N ASN A 121 -11.85 -1.15 -17.59
CA ASN A 121 -12.54 -1.72 -16.44
C ASN A 121 -11.62 -2.28 -15.33
N GLY A 122 -10.30 -2.16 -15.46
CA GLY A 122 -9.32 -2.55 -14.44
C GLY A 122 -9.34 -1.64 -13.21
N TYR A 123 -8.72 -2.11 -12.14
CA TYR A 123 -8.70 -1.42 -10.84
C TYR A 123 -7.29 -1.01 -10.44
N LEU A 124 -7.12 0.27 -10.10
CA LEU A 124 -5.91 0.78 -9.46
C LEU A 124 -6.18 0.94 -7.96
N ILE A 125 -5.45 0.20 -7.14
CA ILE A 125 -5.62 0.12 -5.70
C ILE A 125 -4.39 0.72 -5.03
N ILE A 126 -4.62 1.80 -4.28
CA ILE A 126 -3.57 2.59 -3.63
C ILE A 126 -3.84 2.61 -2.13
N ILE A 127 -2.84 2.27 -1.34
CA ILE A 127 -2.83 2.51 0.11
C ILE A 127 -1.62 3.38 0.42
N VAL A 128 -1.84 4.46 1.17
CA VAL A 128 -0.80 5.43 1.53
C VAL A 128 -1.02 5.98 2.94
N PRO A 129 0.03 6.49 3.61
CA PRO A 129 -0.10 7.19 4.87
C PRO A 129 -0.90 8.49 4.71
N ALA A 130 -1.81 8.72 5.67
CA ALA A 130 -2.68 9.89 5.68
C ALA A 130 -2.13 11.03 6.54
N PHE A 131 -2.56 12.25 6.22
CA PHE A 131 -2.38 13.49 6.98
C PHE A 131 -0.94 13.93 7.21
N GLN A 132 -0.54 15.02 6.54
CA GLN A 132 0.79 15.61 6.69
C GLN A 132 1.12 16.02 8.15
N ILE A 133 0.10 16.29 8.98
CA ILE A 133 0.30 16.58 10.40
C ILE A 133 0.94 15.40 11.18
N LEU A 134 0.75 14.17 10.69
CA LEU A 134 1.35 12.97 11.27
C LEU A 134 2.76 12.69 10.75
N PHE A 135 3.23 13.46 9.75
CA PHE A 135 4.58 13.32 9.22
C PHE A 135 5.63 13.53 10.31
N SER A 136 6.59 12.65 10.42
CA SER A 136 7.55 12.61 11.52
C SER A 136 8.94 12.17 11.06
N GLN A 137 9.91 12.15 11.98
CA GLN A 137 11.25 11.62 11.68
C GLN A 137 11.21 10.16 11.20
N PHE A 138 10.22 9.38 11.60
CA PHE A 138 10.01 8.03 11.07
C PHE A 138 9.79 8.05 9.56
N ASP A 139 8.92 8.94 9.06
CA ASP A 139 8.64 9.06 7.64
C ASP A 139 9.90 9.43 6.84
N LEU A 140 10.70 10.36 7.36
CA LEU A 140 11.99 10.74 6.75
C LEU A 140 12.96 9.55 6.70
N ASN A 141 13.08 8.81 7.80
CA ASN A 141 14.01 7.70 7.91
C ASN A 141 13.66 6.53 6.97
N VAL A 142 12.38 6.34 6.65
CA VAL A 142 11.93 5.33 5.67
C VAL A 142 11.87 5.87 4.24
N GLY A 143 12.15 7.16 4.03
CA GLY A 143 12.22 7.77 2.70
C GLY A 143 10.89 8.26 2.15
N HIS A 144 9.93 8.64 3.01
CA HIS A 144 8.71 9.27 2.56
C HIS A 144 8.95 10.72 2.17
N TYR A 145 8.42 11.13 1.02
CA TYR A 145 8.36 12.54 0.63
C TYR A 145 7.16 13.24 1.27
N ARG A 146 6.02 12.53 1.45
CA ARG A 146 4.76 13.12 1.91
C ARG A 146 3.79 12.12 2.48
N ARG A 147 2.75 12.67 3.13
CA ARG A 147 1.51 11.96 3.47
C ARG A 147 0.34 12.61 2.75
N TYR A 148 -0.72 11.88 2.53
CA TYR A 148 -1.80 12.26 1.63
C TYR A 148 -3.07 12.69 2.35
N ARG A 149 -3.94 13.40 1.59
CA ARG A 149 -5.35 13.63 1.92
C ARG A 149 -6.23 13.16 0.76
N LYS A 150 -7.48 12.81 1.05
CA LYS A 150 -8.47 12.38 0.03
C LYS A 150 -8.58 13.35 -1.15
N LYS A 151 -8.32 14.65 -0.92
CA LYS A 151 -8.37 15.70 -1.97
C LYS A 151 -7.44 15.36 -3.14
N PHE A 152 -6.19 14.92 -2.88
CA PHE A 152 -5.24 14.55 -3.92
C PHE A 152 -5.84 13.53 -4.90
N PHE A 153 -6.44 12.46 -4.37
CA PHE A 153 -7.04 11.39 -5.19
C PHE A 153 -8.29 11.84 -5.93
N LYS A 154 -9.12 12.70 -5.31
CA LYS A 154 -10.28 13.31 -5.99
C LYS A 154 -9.85 14.20 -7.16
N ASP A 155 -8.82 15.00 -6.96
CA ASP A 155 -8.32 15.91 -8.00
C ASP A 155 -7.65 15.13 -9.14
N TYR A 156 -6.92 14.05 -8.82
CA TYR A 156 -6.33 13.16 -9.84
C TYR A 156 -7.41 12.47 -10.69
N SER A 157 -8.46 11.92 -10.07
CA SER A 157 -9.54 11.24 -10.81
C SER A 157 -10.27 12.15 -11.80
N LYS A 158 -10.41 13.46 -11.47
CA LYS A 158 -11.03 14.45 -12.38
C LYS A 158 -10.20 14.71 -13.63
N LYS A 159 -8.88 14.53 -13.56
CA LYS A 159 -7.95 14.74 -14.69
C LYS A 159 -7.84 13.50 -15.60
N LYS A 160 -8.32 12.35 -15.14
CA LYS A 160 -8.22 11.06 -15.81
C LYS A 160 -9.60 10.42 -15.90
N ASN A 161 -9.79 9.54 -16.86
CA ASN A 161 -11.04 8.76 -16.97
C ASN A 161 -11.07 7.63 -15.92
N LEU A 162 -11.12 8.03 -14.63
CA LEU A 162 -11.08 7.15 -13.45
C LEU A 162 -12.30 7.40 -12.56
N GLU A 163 -13.07 6.34 -12.34
CA GLU A 163 -14.16 6.33 -11.36
C GLU A 163 -13.63 5.94 -9.99
N ILE A 164 -13.94 6.72 -8.95
CA ILE A 164 -13.61 6.37 -7.57
C ILE A 164 -14.61 5.34 -7.04
N LYS A 165 -14.18 4.09 -6.87
CA LYS A 165 -14.99 3.02 -6.26
C LYS A 165 -14.92 2.99 -4.74
N LYS A 166 -13.80 3.43 -4.17
CA LYS A 166 -13.62 3.62 -2.74
C LYS A 166 -12.56 4.69 -2.49
N LEU A 167 -12.82 5.57 -1.53
CA LEU A 167 -11.85 6.55 -1.05
C LEU A 167 -12.15 6.85 0.42
N VAL A 168 -11.46 6.16 1.32
CA VAL A 168 -11.70 6.23 2.76
C VAL A 168 -10.40 6.31 3.54
N TYR A 169 -10.47 6.90 4.73
CA TYR A 169 -9.44 6.72 5.75
C TYR A 169 -9.67 5.40 6.47
N PHE A 170 -8.64 4.82 7.06
CA PHE A 170 -8.77 3.65 7.91
C PHE A 170 -7.66 3.56 8.95
N ASP A 171 -7.86 2.74 9.96
CA ASP A 171 -7.01 2.58 11.14
C ASP A 171 -6.98 3.85 12.00
N ILE A 172 -8.15 4.17 12.59
CA ILE A 172 -8.34 5.33 13.46
C ILE A 172 -7.49 5.25 14.74
N LEU A 173 -7.33 4.06 15.34
CA LEU A 173 -6.48 3.92 16.52
C LEU A 173 -5.01 4.14 16.18
N GLY A 174 -4.56 3.68 15.01
CA GLY A 174 -3.23 4.00 14.50
C GLY A 174 -3.01 5.49 14.32
N PHE A 175 -4.03 6.25 13.90
CA PHE A 175 -3.96 7.71 13.83
C PHE A 175 -3.65 8.32 15.19
N PHE A 176 -4.40 7.96 16.23
CA PHE A 176 -4.19 8.49 17.57
C PHE A 176 -2.85 8.04 18.18
N ILE A 177 -2.44 6.79 17.96
CA ILE A 177 -1.14 6.28 18.43
C ILE A 177 0.00 7.12 17.85
N ILE A 178 -0.01 7.41 16.55
CA ILE A 178 1.03 8.22 15.90
C ILE A 178 0.96 9.67 16.42
N LEU A 179 -0.24 10.25 16.53
CA LEU A 179 -0.42 11.62 16.99
C LEU A 179 0.12 11.80 18.43
N PHE A 180 -0.25 10.90 19.36
CA PHE A 180 0.25 10.91 20.72
C PHE A 180 1.76 10.68 20.79
N SER A 181 2.27 9.71 20.00
CA SER A 181 3.69 9.45 19.92
C SER A 181 4.49 10.69 19.48
N LYS A 182 3.94 11.46 18.53
CA LYS A 182 4.53 12.71 18.05
C LYS A 182 4.49 13.81 19.11
N ILE A 183 3.34 14.02 19.78
CA ILE A 183 3.17 15.05 20.82
C ILE A 183 4.12 14.82 21.99
N PHE A 184 4.26 13.57 22.43
CA PHE A 184 5.07 13.21 23.60
C PHE A 184 6.51 12.80 23.25
N ASN A 185 6.96 13.00 22.00
CA ASN A 185 8.32 12.65 21.54
C ASN A 185 8.77 11.22 21.90
N LEU A 186 7.84 10.25 21.81
CA LEU A 186 8.05 8.86 22.22
C LEU A 186 8.88 8.02 21.21
N THR A 187 9.62 8.66 20.31
CA THR A 187 10.32 8.04 19.17
C THR A 187 11.69 7.46 19.54
N SER A 188 11.76 6.47 20.43
CA SER A 188 13.00 5.68 20.58
C SER A 188 12.87 4.32 19.88
N SER A 189 13.95 3.83 19.26
CA SER A 189 13.97 2.58 18.47
C SER A 189 13.47 1.34 19.21
N LYS A 190 13.77 1.22 20.50
CA LYS A 190 13.29 0.11 21.35
C LYS A 190 11.80 0.19 21.66
N LYS A 191 11.22 1.39 21.73
CA LYS A 191 9.79 1.60 21.95
C LYS A 191 8.96 1.33 20.70
N THR A 192 9.52 1.42 19.51
CA THR A 192 8.83 1.21 18.23
C THR A 192 8.33 -0.23 18.09
N THR A 193 9.11 -1.24 18.48
CA THR A 193 8.72 -2.66 18.39
C THR A 193 7.52 -2.98 19.27
N LEU A 194 7.50 -2.51 20.51
CA LEU A 194 6.38 -2.71 21.43
C LEU A 194 5.14 -1.96 20.91
N GLY A 195 5.32 -0.72 20.44
CA GLY A 195 4.24 0.08 19.85
C GLY A 195 3.57 -0.61 18.66
N ILE A 196 4.37 -1.23 17.77
CA ILE A 196 3.84 -1.98 16.62
C ILE A 196 3.06 -3.22 17.07
N LYS A 197 3.54 -3.96 18.07
CA LYS A 197 2.82 -5.13 18.61
C LYS A 197 1.48 -4.72 19.23
N ILE A 198 1.46 -3.67 20.06
CA ILE A 198 0.25 -3.13 20.67
C ILE A 198 -0.71 -2.64 19.59
N TRP A 199 -0.22 -1.88 18.63
CA TRP A 199 -1.02 -1.42 17.49
C TRP A 199 -1.63 -2.60 16.71
N ASN A 200 -0.85 -3.62 16.34
CA ASN A 200 -1.37 -4.79 15.61
C ASN A 200 -2.40 -5.59 16.45
N PHE A 201 -2.24 -5.61 17.79
CA PHE A 201 -3.24 -6.19 18.68
C PHE A 201 -4.57 -5.42 18.64
N LEU A 202 -4.51 -4.09 18.53
CA LEU A 202 -5.66 -3.18 18.52
C LEU A 202 -6.37 -3.09 17.15
N ILE A 203 -5.83 -3.65 16.07
CA ILE A 203 -6.42 -3.60 14.71
C ILE A 203 -7.89 -4.06 14.66
N PRO A 204 -8.32 -5.16 15.31
CA PRO A 204 -9.74 -5.55 15.28
C PRO A 204 -10.67 -4.48 15.87
N LEU A 205 -10.23 -3.83 16.95
CA LEU A 205 -10.97 -2.72 17.56
C LEU A 205 -10.96 -1.48 16.64
N SER A 206 -9.80 -1.14 16.08
CA SER A 206 -9.68 -0.05 15.10
C SER A 206 -10.64 -0.25 13.93
N LYS A 207 -10.70 -1.46 13.38
CA LYS A 207 -11.62 -1.84 12.30
C LYS A 207 -13.10 -1.67 12.68
N LEU A 208 -13.48 -2.00 13.91
CA LEU A 208 -14.84 -1.81 14.39
C LEU A 208 -15.16 -0.31 14.46
N ILE A 209 -14.30 0.49 15.06
CA ILE A 209 -14.47 1.95 15.17
C ILE A 209 -14.50 2.59 13.78
N ASP A 210 -13.61 2.19 12.85
CA ASP A 210 -13.60 2.70 11.48
C ASP A 210 -14.98 2.52 10.80
N LYS A 211 -15.64 1.38 11.00
CA LYS A 211 -17.00 1.14 10.47
C LYS A 211 -18.04 2.06 11.11
N ILE A 212 -18.01 2.21 12.44
CA ILE A 212 -18.94 3.07 13.19
C ILE A 212 -18.76 4.53 12.78
N THR A 213 -17.53 4.98 12.56
CA THR A 213 -17.21 6.34 12.15
C THR A 213 -17.26 6.56 10.63
N PHE A 214 -17.80 5.59 9.88
CA PHE A 214 -17.89 5.63 8.42
C PHE A 214 -16.54 5.93 7.74
N TYR A 215 -15.42 5.43 8.32
CA TYR A 215 -14.08 5.63 7.79
C TYR A 215 -13.70 7.11 7.60
N SER A 216 -14.16 7.98 8.51
CA SER A 216 -13.98 9.44 8.43
C SER A 216 -12.56 9.90 8.79
N LEU A 217 -11.85 9.12 9.60
CA LEU A 217 -10.49 9.39 10.09
C LEU A 217 -9.68 8.10 10.15
N GLY A 218 -8.35 8.18 9.98
CA GLY A 218 -7.44 7.03 10.11
C GLY A 218 -6.03 7.37 9.70
N LYS A 219 -5.04 6.56 10.10
CA LYS A 219 -3.64 6.82 9.76
C LYS A 219 -3.29 6.59 8.29
N SER A 220 -4.14 5.89 7.57
CA SER A 220 -3.93 5.55 6.15
C SER A 220 -5.16 5.84 5.31
N ILE A 221 -4.95 6.02 4.01
CA ILE A 221 -6.00 6.11 2.98
C ILE A 221 -5.98 4.84 2.16
N VAL A 222 -7.16 4.31 1.83
CA VAL A 222 -7.33 3.43 0.68
C VAL A 222 -8.10 4.17 -0.40
N CYS A 223 -7.50 4.22 -1.59
CA CYS A 223 -8.13 4.71 -2.80
C CYS A 223 -8.23 3.58 -3.83
N ILE A 224 -9.41 3.37 -4.37
CA ILE A 224 -9.65 2.38 -5.42
C ILE A 224 -10.31 3.08 -6.59
N TYR A 225 -9.59 3.12 -7.69
CA TYR A 225 -10.10 3.61 -8.95
C TYR A 225 -10.50 2.45 -9.86
N LYS A 226 -11.51 2.68 -10.66
CA LYS A 226 -11.83 1.87 -11.83
C LYS A 226 -11.57 2.70 -13.08
N LYS A 227 -10.82 2.16 -14.04
CA LYS A 227 -10.66 2.77 -15.36
C LYS A 227 -11.94 2.59 -16.15
N SER A 228 -12.54 3.69 -16.60
CA SER A 228 -13.72 3.62 -17.48
C SER A 228 -13.32 3.18 -18.89
N ASN A 229 -14.24 2.56 -19.61
CA ASN A 229 -14.07 2.33 -21.03
C ASN A 229 -13.94 3.69 -21.77
N LYS A 230 -13.11 3.70 -22.80
CA LYS A 230 -13.10 4.82 -23.76
C LYS A 230 -14.37 4.79 -24.58
#